data_80aa730a3d3d5c26f304ac5cf63eb8b5
#
_entry.id   80aa730a3d3d5c26f304ac5cf63eb8b5
#
_cell.length_a   1.000
_cell.length_b   1.000
_cell.length_c   1.000
_cell.angle_alpha   90.00
_cell.angle_beta   90.00
_cell.angle_gamma   90.00
#
_symmetry.space_group_name_H-M   'P 1'
#
loop_
_entity.id
_entity.type
_entity.pdbx_description
1 polymer ?
#
loop_
_entity_poly.entity_id
_entity_poly.type
_entity_poly.pdbx_seq_one_letter_code
_entity_poly.pdbx_strand_id
1 'polypeptide(L)'
;MPRFSANLGFLFPDVPFLERFDAAARAGFTAVEFASPYEYPAAELRSRLNAAGLTQVLINSPAGNRAAGERGFACLPGREGIFRDSVGQALDYAVALGCPCVHVMAGMPPKDRPRHALQRAVQEAAIH
;
A
#
# COMPACT_ATOMS: atom_id res chain seq x y z
N MET A 1 20.72 11.23 12.27
CA MET A 1 19.37 11.73 12.56
C MET A 1 18.35 10.75 12.00
N PRO A 2 17.34 10.35 12.78
CA PRO A 2 16.24 9.54 12.24
C PRO A 2 15.50 10.32 11.16
N ARG A 3 15.07 9.61 10.10
CA ARG A 3 14.21 10.17 9.05
C ARG A 3 12.78 9.72 9.30
N PHE A 4 11.83 10.63 9.14
CA PHE A 4 10.41 10.39 9.36
C PHE A 4 9.65 10.53 8.05
N SER A 5 8.58 9.72 7.90
CA SER A 5 7.57 9.90 6.86
C SER A 5 6.22 10.24 7.48
N ALA A 6 5.44 11.06 6.81
CA ALA A 6 4.06 11.34 7.20
C ALA A 6 3.13 10.27 6.62
N ASN A 7 2.37 9.59 7.46
CA ASN A 7 1.32 8.71 6.98
C ASN A 7 0.05 9.52 6.66
N LEU A 8 -0.19 9.76 5.37
CA LEU A 8 -1.30 10.58 4.89
C LEU A 8 -2.67 9.92 5.08
N GLY A 9 -2.71 8.62 5.41
CA GLY A 9 -3.95 7.95 5.79
C GLY A 9 -4.47 8.38 7.17
N PHE A 10 -3.60 8.92 8.02
CA PHE A 10 -3.92 9.31 9.41
C PHE A 10 -3.70 10.79 9.70
N LEU A 11 -2.66 11.38 9.12
CA LEU A 11 -2.33 12.78 9.35
C LEU A 11 -3.14 13.70 8.44
N PHE A 12 -3.41 14.90 8.94
CA PHE A 12 -4.15 15.97 8.24
C PHE A 12 -5.58 15.57 7.84
N PRO A 13 -6.39 14.98 8.77
CA PRO A 13 -7.72 14.48 8.43
C PRO A 13 -8.71 15.59 8.05
N ASP A 14 -8.42 16.82 8.41
CA ASP A 14 -9.26 18.02 8.20
C ASP A 14 -9.22 18.50 6.75
N VAL A 15 -8.30 18.01 5.92
CA VAL A 15 -8.20 18.38 4.51
C VAL A 15 -8.39 17.16 3.59
N PRO A 16 -8.91 17.37 2.37
CA PRO A 16 -9.03 16.31 1.36
C PRO A 16 -7.70 15.60 1.12
N PHE A 17 -7.74 14.31 0.78
CA PHE A 17 -6.54 13.48 0.69
C PHE A 17 -5.45 14.08 -0.23
N LEU A 18 -5.83 14.57 -1.40
CA LEU A 18 -4.87 15.15 -2.35
C LEU A 18 -4.22 16.46 -1.87
N GLU A 19 -4.80 17.14 -0.90
CA GLU A 19 -4.23 18.34 -0.29
C GLU A 19 -3.29 18.01 0.88
N ARG A 20 -3.31 16.77 1.38
CA ARG A 20 -2.44 16.31 2.47
C ARG A 20 -0.97 16.29 2.09
N PHE A 21 -0.64 16.19 0.79
CA PHE A 21 0.73 16.31 0.30
C PHE A 21 1.31 17.68 0.62
N ASP A 22 0.60 18.74 0.28
CA ASP A 22 1.01 20.11 0.59
C ASP A 22 1.03 20.37 2.12
N ALA A 23 0.07 19.81 2.85
CA ALA A 23 0.04 19.91 4.31
C ALA A 23 1.28 19.26 4.95
N ALA A 24 1.67 18.08 4.48
CA ALA A 24 2.86 17.40 4.96
C ALA A 24 4.14 18.20 4.65
N ALA A 25 4.27 18.74 3.44
CA ALA A 25 5.40 19.58 3.06
C ALA A 25 5.48 20.85 3.93
N ARG A 26 4.35 21.53 4.15
CA ARG A 26 4.30 22.71 5.06
C ARG A 26 4.64 22.36 6.50
N ALA A 27 4.35 21.13 6.96
CA ALA A 27 4.72 20.63 8.27
C ALA A 27 6.20 20.20 8.37
N GLY A 28 6.97 20.29 7.28
CA GLY A 28 8.40 20.01 7.24
C GLY A 28 8.76 18.55 6.92
N PHE A 29 7.79 17.71 6.54
CA PHE A 29 8.10 16.37 6.06
C PHE A 29 8.70 16.40 4.65
N THR A 30 9.63 15.48 4.39
CA THR A 30 10.23 15.26 3.06
C THR A 30 9.83 13.93 2.47
N ALA A 31 9.16 13.09 3.25
CA ALA A 31 8.71 11.77 2.85
C ALA A 31 7.28 11.51 3.36
N VAL A 32 6.52 10.76 2.57
CA VAL A 32 5.15 10.37 2.89
C VAL A 32 4.92 8.89 2.62
N GLU A 33 3.92 8.34 3.28
CA GLU A 33 3.40 7.00 3.03
C GLU A 33 1.87 6.99 3.13
N PHE A 34 1.23 6.05 2.49
CA PHE A 34 -0.20 5.75 2.66
C PHE A 34 -0.52 4.38 2.08
N ALA A 35 -1.51 3.72 2.68
CA ALA A 35 -1.77 2.31 2.40
C ALA A 35 -2.33 2.05 0.98
N SER A 36 -3.25 2.90 0.50
CA SER A 36 -4.01 2.61 -0.72
C SER A 36 -4.00 3.79 -1.70
N PRO A 37 -3.15 3.74 -2.73
CA PRO A 37 -3.11 4.76 -3.78
C PRO A 37 -4.19 4.56 -4.87
N TYR A 38 -4.88 3.42 -4.89
CA TYR A 38 -5.62 2.90 -6.04
C TYR A 38 -6.91 3.64 -6.40
N GLU A 39 -7.37 4.53 -5.54
CA GLU A 39 -8.54 5.41 -5.80
C GLU A 39 -8.20 6.60 -6.69
N TYR A 40 -6.90 6.87 -6.91
CA TYR A 40 -6.41 8.00 -7.69
C TYR A 40 -5.51 7.51 -8.83
N PRO A 41 -5.51 8.18 -9.99
CA PRO A 41 -4.54 7.90 -11.04
C PRO A 41 -3.10 8.07 -10.53
N ALA A 42 -2.22 7.13 -10.84
CA ALA A 42 -0.82 7.20 -10.40
C ALA A 42 -0.12 8.48 -10.87
N ALA A 43 -0.45 8.97 -12.07
CA ALA A 43 0.08 10.22 -12.61
C ALA A 43 -0.31 11.44 -11.77
N GLU A 44 -1.52 11.48 -11.23
CA GLU A 44 -1.95 12.57 -10.35
C GLU A 44 -1.19 12.54 -9.02
N LEU A 45 -1.07 11.37 -8.40
CA LEU A 45 -0.29 11.20 -7.17
C LEU A 45 1.17 11.59 -7.38
N ARG A 46 1.76 11.19 -8.51
CA ARG A 46 3.13 11.58 -8.87
C ARG A 46 3.28 13.10 -9.02
N SER A 47 2.29 13.74 -9.65
CA SER A 47 2.28 15.21 -9.79
C SER A 47 2.24 15.89 -8.42
N ARG A 48 1.41 15.41 -7.48
CA ARG A 48 1.34 15.94 -6.11
C ARG A 48 2.64 15.78 -5.35
N LEU A 49 3.27 14.59 -5.44
CA LEU A 49 4.58 14.33 -4.83
C LEU A 49 5.64 15.31 -5.35
N ASN A 50 5.73 15.48 -6.67
CA ASN A 50 6.70 16.37 -7.29
C ASN A 50 6.47 17.84 -6.92
N ALA A 51 5.22 18.31 -6.98
CA ALA A 51 4.88 19.70 -6.64
C ALA A 51 5.19 20.03 -5.17
N ALA A 52 4.98 19.08 -4.26
CA ALA A 52 5.25 19.24 -2.83
C ALA A 52 6.70 18.92 -2.43
N GLY A 53 7.54 18.43 -3.36
CA GLY A 53 8.93 18.03 -3.09
C GLY A 53 9.02 16.81 -2.14
N LEU A 54 8.06 15.90 -2.21
CA LEU A 54 7.97 14.74 -1.32
C LEU A 54 8.39 13.45 -2.02
N THR A 55 8.93 12.52 -1.23
CA THR A 55 9.23 11.14 -1.66
C THR A 55 8.18 10.19 -1.09
N GLN A 56 7.60 9.34 -1.94
CA GLN A 56 6.77 8.21 -1.49
C GLN A 56 7.68 7.09 -1.01
N VAL A 57 7.49 6.59 0.21
CA VAL A 57 8.38 5.56 0.78
C VAL A 57 7.73 4.20 0.94
N LEU A 58 6.42 4.12 1.07
CA LEU A 58 5.69 2.87 1.25
C LEU A 58 4.26 3.00 0.71
N ILE A 59 3.80 1.95 0.04
CA ILE A 59 2.39 1.67 -0.25
C ILE A 59 2.09 0.21 0.13
N ASN A 60 0.80 -0.13 0.32
CA ASN A 60 0.39 -1.52 0.49
C ASN A 60 -0.10 -2.08 -0.86
N SER A 61 0.00 -3.40 -1.04
CA SER A 61 -0.77 -4.08 -2.07
C SER A 61 -2.29 -3.96 -1.80
N PRO A 62 -3.15 -4.05 -2.82
CA PRO A 62 -4.59 -3.98 -2.63
C PRO A 62 -5.10 -4.92 -1.54
N ALA A 63 -5.90 -4.39 -0.65
CA ALA A 63 -6.47 -5.13 0.47
C ALA A 63 -7.73 -5.92 0.10
N GLY A 64 -8.31 -5.66 -1.07
CA GLY A 64 -9.61 -6.18 -1.47
C GLY A 64 -10.77 -5.38 -0.90
N ASN A 65 -11.94 -5.99 -0.81
CA ASN A 65 -13.13 -5.35 -0.27
C ASN A 65 -13.06 -5.24 1.26
N ARG A 66 -12.62 -4.10 1.75
CA ARG A 66 -12.47 -3.85 3.20
C ARG A 66 -13.80 -3.90 3.97
N ALA A 67 -14.90 -3.51 3.33
CA ALA A 67 -16.23 -3.59 3.94
C ALA A 67 -16.68 -5.04 4.13
N ALA A 68 -16.27 -5.95 3.25
CA ALA A 68 -16.46 -7.39 3.40
C ALA A 68 -15.43 -8.06 4.33
N GLY A 69 -14.53 -7.30 4.95
CA GLY A 69 -13.53 -7.80 5.88
C GLY A 69 -12.25 -8.29 5.22
N GLU A 70 -12.06 -8.11 3.91
CA GLU A 70 -10.80 -8.47 3.24
C GLU A 70 -9.64 -7.60 3.71
N ARG A 71 -8.46 -8.21 3.83
CA ARG A 71 -7.22 -7.57 4.31
C ARG A 71 -6.00 -8.07 3.51
N GLY A 72 -6.20 -8.31 2.21
CA GLY A 72 -5.19 -8.90 1.33
C GLY A 72 -5.45 -10.36 1.02
N PHE A 73 -4.59 -10.97 0.21
CA PHE A 73 -4.86 -12.25 -0.43
C PHE A 73 -3.74 -13.29 -0.30
N ALA A 74 -2.54 -12.91 0.18
CA ALA A 74 -1.36 -13.76 0.13
C ALA A 74 -1.48 -15.08 0.90
N CYS A 75 -2.28 -15.13 1.98
CA CYS A 75 -2.48 -16.35 2.76
C CYS A 75 -3.75 -17.13 2.40
N LEU A 76 -4.48 -16.72 1.35
CA LEU A 76 -5.79 -17.29 1.03
C LEU A 76 -5.67 -18.37 -0.06
N PRO A 77 -5.83 -19.66 0.28
CA PRO A 77 -5.82 -20.74 -0.70
C PRO A 77 -6.89 -20.54 -1.77
N GLY A 78 -6.55 -20.80 -3.04
CA GLY A 78 -7.44 -20.62 -4.18
C GLY A 78 -7.62 -19.17 -4.63
N ARG A 79 -6.86 -18.22 -4.06
CA ARG A 79 -6.88 -16.81 -4.43
C ARG A 79 -5.53 -16.34 -5.03
N GLU A 80 -4.69 -17.27 -5.47
CA GLU A 80 -3.34 -17.01 -5.97
C GLU A 80 -3.35 -16.09 -7.21
N GLY A 81 -4.34 -16.25 -8.10
CA GLY A 81 -4.52 -15.36 -9.25
C GLY A 81 -4.80 -13.91 -8.83
N ILE A 82 -5.75 -13.72 -7.92
CA ILE A 82 -6.10 -12.40 -7.38
C ILE A 82 -4.90 -11.80 -6.63
N PHE A 83 -4.16 -12.63 -5.91
CA PHE A 83 -2.94 -12.19 -5.23
C PHE A 83 -1.90 -11.65 -6.22
N ARG A 84 -1.60 -12.39 -7.30
CA ARG A 84 -0.66 -11.93 -8.35
C ARG A 84 -1.11 -10.62 -8.98
N ASP A 85 -2.38 -10.50 -9.33
CA ASP A 85 -2.94 -9.28 -9.92
C ASP A 85 -2.80 -8.09 -8.96
N SER A 86 -3.05 -8.33 -7.66
CA SER A 86 -2.91 -7.29 -6.62
C SER A 86 -1.46 -6.83 -6.45
N VAL A 87 -0.51 -7.74 -6.52
CA VAL A 87 0.93 -7.41 -6.47
C VAL A 87 1.35 -6.69 -7.76
N GLY A 88 0.90 -7.15 -8.92
CA GLY A 88 1.15 -6.48 -10.20
C GLY A 88 0.69 -5.03 -10.18
N GLN A 89 -0.55 -4.78 -9.75
CA GLN A 89 -1.08 -3.43 -9.60
C GLN A 89 -0.25 -2.58 -8.63
N ALA A 90 0.17 -3.16 -7.50
CA ALA A 90 1.00 -2.45 -6.53
C ALA A 90 2.37 -2.08 -7.12
N LEU A 91 2.99 -2.96 -7.90
CA LEU A 91 4.26 -2.70 -8.56
C LEU A 91 4.14 -1.59 -9.62
N ASP A 92 3.07 -1.58 -10.41
CA ASP A 92 2.81 -0.52 -11.40
C ASP A 92 2.73 0.86 -10.71
N TYR A 93 1.99 0.95 -9.60
CA TYR A 93 1.93 2.18 -8.81
C TYR A 93 3.27 2.51 -8.14
N ALA A 94 3.97 1.54 -7.59
CA ALA A 94 5.28 1.77 -6.96
C ALA A 94 6.29 2.34 -7.97
N VAL A 95 6.35 1.78 -9.17
CA VAL A 95 7.21 2.28 -10.26
C VAL A 95 6.81 3.71 -10.64
N ALA A 96 5.52 3.95 -10.88
CA ALA A 96 5.03 5.27 -11.26
C ALA A 96 5.31 6.34 -10.20
N LEU A 97 5.23 5.99 -8.92
CA LEU A 97 5.45 6.91 -7.79
C LEU A 97 6.94 7.00 -7.39
N GLY A 98 7.80 6.13 -7.91
CA GLY A 98 9.18 6.00 -7.43
C GLY A 98 9.27 5.50 -6.00
N CYS A 99 8.31 4.68 -5.58
CA CYS A 99 8.18 4.14 -4.24
C CYS A 99 9.05 2.88 -4.08
N PRO A 100 10.00 2.84 -3.15
CA PRO A 100 10.94 1.71 -3.03
C PRO A 100 10.36 0.50 -2.31
N CYS A 101 9.26 0.65 -1.55
CA CYS A 101 8.73 -0.42 -0.72
C CYS A 101 7.23 -0.63 -0.96
N VAL A 102 6.86 -1.91 -1.13
CA VAL A 102 5.46 -2.36 -1.15
C VAL A 102 5.26 -3.32 0.01
N HIS A 103 4.32 -3.00 0.89
CA HIS A 103 3.86 -3.92 1.92
C HIS A 103 2.81 -4.87 1.34
N VAL A 104 3.12 -6.14 1.30
CA VAL A 104 2.21 -7.18 0.80
C VAL A 104 1.19 -7.52 1.88
N MET A 105 -0.09 -7.30 1.58
CA MET A 105 -1.20 -7.59 2.48
C MET A 105 -1.50 -9.09 2.52
N ALA A 106 -1.24 -9.71 3.68
CA ALA A 106 -1.35 -11.17 3.83
C ALA A 106 -2.78 -11.70 3.72
N GLY A 107 -3.74 -10.98 4.25
CA GLY A 107 -5.13 -11.42 4.33
C GLY A 107 -5.52 -11.93 5.72
N MET A 108 -6.79 -12.30 5.85
CA MET A 108 -7.34 -12.91 7.06
C MET A 108 -7.40 -14.43 6.87
N PRO A 109 -6.59 -15.20 7.60
CA PRO A 109 -6.55 -16.64 7.42
C PRO A 109 -7.88 -17.30 7.83
N PRO A 110 -8.31 -18.35 7.11
CA PRO A 110 -9.45 -19.17 7.55
C PRO A 110 -9.20 -19.75 8.94
N LYS A 111 -10.20 -19.72 9.81
CA LYS A 111 -10.09 -20.15 11.22
C LYS A 111 -9.82 -21.66 11.39
N ASP A 112 -10.16 -22.45 10.38
CA ASP A 112 -10.04 -23.90 10.35
C ASP A 112 -8.69 -24.40 9.80
N ARG A 113 -7.80 -23.49 9.40
CA ARG A 113 -6.49 -23.85 8.82
C ARG A 113 -5.34 -23.70 9.83
N PRO A 114 -4.47 -24.72 9.95
CA PRO A 114 -3.33 -24.64 10.85
C PRO A 114 -2.29 -23.61 10.36
N ARG A 115 -1.62 -22.93 11.28
CA ARG A 115 -0.64 -21.87 11.00
C ARG A 115 0.43 -22.23 9.95
N HIS A 116 0.95 -23.46 10.03
CA HIS A 116 1.99 -23.91 9.09
C HIS A 116 1.50 -24.04 7.64
N ALA A 117 0.21 -24.31 7.42
CA ALA A 117 -0.36 -24.34 6.07
C ALA A 117 -0.47 -22.91 5.48
N LEU A 118 -0.75 -21.93 6.32
CA LEU A 118 -0.81 -20.52 5.94
C LEU A 118 0.58 -19.95 5.63
N GLN A 119 1.59 -20.33 6.41
CA GLN A 119 2.99 -19.95 6.15
C GLN A 119 3.47 -20.50 4.81
N ARG A 120 3.15 -21.76 4.48
CA ARG A 120 3.48 -22.33 3.16
C ARG A 120 2.79 -21.58 2.03
N ALA A 121 1.51 -21.25 2.16
CA ALA A 121 0.78 -20.51 1.13
C ALA A 121 1.42 -19.14 0.85
N VAL A 122 1.86 -18.41 1.87
CA VAL A 122 2.57 -17.14 1.70
C VAL A 122 3.93 -17.34 1.03
N GLN A 123 4.68 -18.39 1.41
CA GLN A 123 5.97 -18.70 0.81
C GLN A 123 5.83 -19.11 -0.67
N GLU A 124 4.85 -19.95 -1.01
CA GLU A 124 4.56 -20.33 -2.39
C GLU A 124 4.13 -19.14 -3.24
N ALA A 125 3.32 -18.25 -2.70
CA ALA A 125 2.91 -17.03 -3.39
C ALA A 125 4.07 -16.05 -3.66
N ALA A 126 5.11 -16.07 -2.81
CA ALA A 126 6.29 -15.20 -2.95
C ALA A 126 7.32 -15.70 -3.97
N ILE A 127 7.25 -16.96 -4.42
CA ILE A 127 8.22 -17.60 -5.32
C ILE A 127 7.79 -17.49 -6.80
N HIS A 128 6.56 -17.17 -7.09
CA HIS A 128 5.96 -17.08 -8.43
C HIS A 128 5.56 -15.66 -8.80
#